data_92e150f1e4882dc4803c95634808b7c0
#
_entry.id   92e150f1e4882dc4803c95634808b7c0
#
_cell.length_a   1.000
_cell.length_b   1.000
_cell.length_c   1.000
_cell.angle_alpha   90.00
_cell.angle_beta   90.00
_cell.angle_gamma   90.00
#
_symmetry.space_group_name_H-M   'P 1'
#
loop_
_entity.id
_entity.type
_entity.pdbx_description
1 polymer ?
#
loop_
_entity_poly.entity_id
_entity_poly.type
_entity_poly.pdbx_seq_one_letter_code
_entity_poly.pdbx_strand_id
1 'polypeptide(L)'
;MNFNHLKRFSILILILFLVFQTICISKVNGAPEQKMKGICVRGEDIEKLGAKEVVSTLKEYGYNTIFLLVKNPQGKVFYKSEFLPVESNILETLINEAHNNGLKVFTYFPVFMDKNFGLLHQKELMQHVSGSKDDYYVSLLSSVYLDYIKHFLDELLQYDIDGVSLDYIRFPNGSYDFSNAFMQYAQENGIDTNKVKSIAYKTFVNPADWKSLFEAYEQEDKDVVGWINLRNNLVKDEAFIIKEYIKSMQPNIDVGAFMVARGFRYKTTDEAEKISDSLTYQVVNFGQISTTFSGFDFIAPMVYLSSLQENSSYTPLVIKNLKSDLPNTPVYTAVNPFNISNEETEKELFYALQYGEGAILFRFPLFPMGNWTFSSKPVPQEETVANIKINSGKESSIELIMKQQDFIPVFGDTVFLGPFLEYTSIKFVIDSTTLVKNGAEIQMDTAPFIKDSRTFVPVRFISENLGAKVSWDPDTREVKIESENNVITLIIGNSTLIKNGAEIQMDTAPFIKDSRTFVPVRFISENLGAKVSWDPDTREVMVEIFKEF
;
A
#
# COMPACT_ATOMS: atom_id res chain seq x y z
N MET A 1 -21.91 -12.19 -69.35
CA MET A 1 -21.17 -12.36 -68.06
C MET A 1 -21.10 -13.85 -67.80
N ASN A 2 -19.89 -14.38 -67.68
CA ASN A 2 -19.62 -15.82 -67.75
C ASN A 2 -20.00 -16.49 -66.42
N PHE A 3 -20.88 -17.48 -66.44
CA PHE A 3 -21.39 -18.24 -65.27
C PHE A 3 -20.30 -18.84 -64.37
N ASN A 4 -19.10 -19.03 -64.92
CA ASN A 4 -17.94 -19.52 -64.19
C ASN A 4 -17.27 -18.48 -63.26
N HIS A 5 -17.44 -17.18 -63.54
CA HIS A 5 -16.94 -16.11 -62.65
C HIS A 5 -17.83 -15.90 -61.42
N LEU A 6 -19.16 -16.07 -61.58
CA LEU A 6 -20.08 -16.00 -60.41
C LEU A 6 -19.87 -17.16 -59.44
N LYS A 7 -19.64 -18.40 -59.93
CA LYS A 7 -19.34 -19.55 -59.08
C LYS A 7 -18.01 -19.41 -58.32
N ARG A 8 -16.96 -18.86 -58.95
CA ARG A 8 -15.68 -18.61 -58.29
C ARG A 8 -15.78 -17.50 -57.24
N PHE A 9 -16.58 -16.47 -57.48
CA PHE A 9 -16.82 -15.38 -56.54
C PHE A 9 -17.63 -15.85 -55.31
N SER A 10 -18.65 -16.69 -55.51
CA SER A 10 -19.45 -17.29 -54.45
C SER A 10 -18.65 -18.26 -53.59
N ILE A 11 -17.72 -19.04 -54.18
CA ILE A 11 -16.84 -19.94 -53.46
C ILE A 11 -15.81 -19.13 -52.65
N LEU A 12 -15.29 -18.01 -53.17
CA LEU A 12 -14.35 -17.16 -52.44
C LEU A 12 -15.01 -16.48 -51.24
N ILE A 13 -16.26 -16.03 -51.38
CA ILE A 13 -17.04 -15.46 -50.26
C ILE A 13 -17.35 -16.54 -49.20
N LEU A 14 -17.66 -17.76 -49.60
CA LEU A 14 -17.91 -18.87 -48.69
C LEU A 14 -16.64 -19.26 -47.91
N ILE A 15 -15.48 -19.27 -48.58
CA ILE A 15 -14.20 -19.53 -47.95
C ILE A 15 -13.83 -18.40 -46.99
N LEU A 16 -14.02 -17.13 -47.38
CA LEU A 16 -13.82 -15.99 -46.49
C LEU A 16 -14.76 -16.03 -45.27
N PHE A 17 -16.02 -16.43 -45.45
CA PHE A 17 -16.99 -16.58 -44.37
C PHE A 17 -16.62 -17.74 -43.42
N LEU A 18 -16.14 -18.86 -43.95
CA LEU A 18 -15.65 -20.00 -43.17
C LEU A 18 -14.34 -19.67 -42.44
N VAL A 19 -13.43 -18.91 -43.08
CA VAL A 19 -12.20 -18.43 -42.39
C VAL A 19 -12.54 -17.41 -41.33
N PHE A 20 -13.52 -16.53 -41.56
CA PHE A 20 -13.98 -15.57 -40.56
C PHE A 20 -14.69 -16.27 -39.38
N GLN A 21 -15.51 -17.30 -39.66
CA GLN A 21 -16.11 -18.12 -38.62
C GLN A 21 -15.04 -18.92 -37.81
N THR A 22 -14.03 -19.48 -38.48
CA THR A 22 -12.94 -20.19 -37.78
C THR A 22 -12.09 -19.24 -36.93
N ILE A 23 -11.85 -18.01 -37.38
CA ILE A 23 -11.15 -16.96 -36.60
C ILE A 23 -12.02 -16.47 -35.44
N CYS A 24 -13.33 -16.32 -35.63
CA CYS A 24 -14.25 -15.98 -34.54
C CYS A 24 -14.46 -17.13 -33.56
N ILE A 25 -14.51 -18.40 -34.04
CA ILE A 25 -14.67 -19.58 -33.19
C ILE A 25 -13.36 -19.90 -32.44
N SER A 26 -12.18 -19.60 -33.01
CA SER A 26 -10.91 -19.75 -32.28
C SER A 26 -10.73 -18.69 -31.17
N LYS A 27 -11.38 -17.54 -31.26
CA LYS A 27 -11.46 -16.56 -30.15
C LYS A 27 -12.52 -16.90 -29.10
N VAL A 28 -13.47 -17.78 -29.40
CA VAL A 28 -14.55 -18.18 -28.46
C VAL A 28 -14.19 -19.47 -27.69
N ASN A 29 -13.21 -20.25 -28.18
CA ASN A 29 -12.75 -21.49 -27.54
C ASN A 29 -11.35 -21.37 -26.89
N GLY A 30 -10.89 -20.17 -26.58
CA GLY A 30 -9.77 -19.99 -25.66
C GLY A 30 -10.18 -20.53 -24.30
N ALA A 31 -9.34 -21.38 -23.67
CA ALA A 31 -9.49 -21.67 -22.26
C ALA A 31 -9.73 -20.35 -21.52
N PRO A 32 -10.63 -20.30 -20.51
CA PRO A 32 -10.91 -19.05 -19.80
C PRO A 32 -9.58 -18.42 -19.39
N GLU A 33 -9.36 -17.19 -19.83
CA GLU A 33 -8.11 -16.46 -19.58
C GLU A 33 -7.84 -16.52 -18.10
N GLN A 34 -6.70 -17.11 -17.73
CA GLN A 34 -6.38 -17.35 -16.33
C GLN A 34 -6.22 -15.99 -15.63
N LYS A 35 -7.12 -15.68 -14.69
CA LYS A 35 -7.08 -14.42 -13.95
C LYS A 35 -5.73 -14.21 -13.28
N MET A 36 -5.25 -12.99 -13.29
CA MET A 36 -4.02 -12.59 -12.59
C MET A 36 -4.16 -12.86 -11.08
N LYS A 37 -3.22 -13.61 -10.54
CA LYS A 37 -3.05 -13.89 -9.11
C LYS A 37 -1.64 -13.50 -8.73
N GLY A 38 -1.46 -12.19 -8.57
CA GLY A 38 -0.17 -11.56 -8.35
C GLY A 38 0.15 -11.35 -6.88
N ILE A 39 1.43 -11.25 -6.59
CA ILE A 39 1.93 -10.85 -5.28
C ILE A 39 3.15 -9.95 -5.42
N CYS A 40 3.19 -8.85 -4.68
CA CYS A 40 4.36 -7.99 -4.59
C CYS A 40 5.43 -8.65 -3.71
N VAL A 41 6.66 -8.70 -4.19
CA VAL A 41 7.83 -9.26 -3.50
C VAL A 41 8.95 -8.22 -3.54
N ARG A 42 9.76 -8.17 -2.49
CA ARG A 42 10.94 -7.31 -2.45
C ARG A 42 12.21 -8.14 -2.65
N GLY A 43 13.26 -7.47 -3.16
CA GLY A 43 14.55 -8.10 -3.39
C GLY A 43 15.17 -8.66 -2.11
N GLU A 44 15.01 -7.98 -0.99
CA GLU A 44 15.52 -8.39 0.33
C GLU A 44 14.90 -9.71 0.81
N ASP A 45 13.63 -9.95 0.47
CA ASP A 45 12.94 -11.19 0.84
C ASP A 45 13.49 -12.38 0.03
N ILE A 46 13.81 -12.15 -1.24
CA ILE A 46 14.43 -13.15 -2.11
C ILE A 46 15.88 -13.41 -1.69
N GLU A 47 16.63 -12.39 -1.35
CA GLU A 47 18.00 -12.52 -0.85
C GLU A 47 18.07 -13.36 0.42
N LYS A 48 17.11 -13.15 1.33
CA LYS A 48 17.04 -13.85 2.61
C LYS A 48 16.59 -15.30 2.50
N LEU A 49 15.59 -15.59 1.68
CA LEU A 49 14.94 -16.90 1.59
C LEU A 49 15.45 -17.74 0.42
N GLY A 50 16.00 -17.10 -0.62
CA GLY A 50 16.36 -17.71 -1.88
C GLY A 50 15.18 -17.75 -2.87
N ALA A 51 15.47 -17.49 -4.16
CA ALA A 51 14.46 -17.47 -5.22
C ALA A 51 13.65 -18.77 -5.30
N LYS A 52 14.30 -19.93 -5.13
CA LYS A 52 13.64 -21.23 -5.18
C LYS A 52 12.58 -21.40 -4.10
N GLU A 53 12.89 -21.04 -2.86
CA GLU A 53 11.96 -21.13 -1.74
C GLU A 53 10.76 -20.18 -1.94
N VAL A 54 11.03 -18.94 -2.36
CA VAL A 54 9.97 -17.96 -2.65
C VAL A 54 9.06 -18.47 -3.75
N VAL A 55 9.61 -18.93 -4.89
CA VAL A 55 8.82 -19.39 -6.04
C VAL A 55 8.02 -20.66 -5.70
N SER A 56 8.63 -21.63 -5.01
CA SER A 56 7.92 -22.87 -4.62
C SER A 56 6.74 -22.56 -3.68
N THR A 57 6.96 -21.67 -2.71
CA THR A 57 5.92 -21.22 -1.80
C THR A 57 4.78 -20.54 -2.56
N LEU A 58 5.08 -19.57 -3.42
CA LEU A 58 4.06 -18.85 -4.18
C LEU A 58 3.25 -19.77 -5.09
N LYS A 59 3.90 -20.75 -5.72
CA LYS A 59 3.24 -21.76 -6.55
C LYS A 59 2.30 -22.65 -5.73
N GLU A 60 2.72 -23.09 -4.54
CA GLU A 60 1.90 -23.88 -3.62
C GLU A 60 0.63 -23.14 -3.23
N TYR A 61 0.73 -21.80 -3.01
CA TYR A 61 -0.42 -20.95 -2.69
C TYR A 61 -1.26 -20.52 -3.90
N GLY A 62 -0.91 -20.99 -5.10
CA GLY A 62 -1.70 -20.77 -6.32
C GLY A 62 -1.50 -19.40 -6.96
N TYR A 63 -0.44 -18.69 -6.64
CA TYR A 63 -0.03 -17.50 -7.36
C TYR A 63 0.50 -17.86 -8.75
N ASN A 64 0.30 -16.98 -9.72
CA ASN A 64 0.80 -17.17 -11.08
C ASN A 64 1.69 -16.01 -11.56
N THR A 65 1.83 -14.97 -10.77
CA THR A 65 2.62 -13.79 -11.15
C THR A 65 3.30 -13.18 -9.92
N ILE A 66 4.58 -12.88 -10.04
CA ILE A 66 5.39 -12.16 -9.07
C ILE A 66 5.55 -10.72 -9.56
N PHE A 67 5.26 -9.74 -8.70
CA PHE A 67 5.58 -8.33 -8.90
C PHE A 67 6.81 -7.99 -8.06
N LEU A 68 7.99 -7.91 -8.68
CA LEU A 68 9.23 -7.63 -7.99
C LEU A 68 9.48 -6.11 -7.93
N LEU A 69 9.73 -5.57 -6.73
CA LEU A 69 10.28 -4.23 -6.57
C LEU A 69 11.73 -4.22 -7.05
N VAL A 70 11.99 -3.69 -8.26
CA VAL A 70 13.34 -3.70 -8.87
C VAL A 70 14.18 -2.48 -8.60
N LYS A 71 13.57 -1.35 -8.24
CA LYS A 71 14.21 -0.13 -7.76
C LYS A 71 13.43 0.36 -6.55
N ASN A 72 14.11 0.54 -5.42
CA ASN A 72 13.47 1.05 -4.20
C ASN A 72 13.42 2.59 -4.16
N PRO A 73 12.67 3.21 -3.22
CA PRO A 73 12.62 4.66 -3.08
C PRO A 73 13.96 5.32 -2.75
N GLN A 74 14.95 4.55 -2.25
CA GLN A 74 16.31 5.03 -2.01
C GLN A 74 17.11 5.18 -3.32
N GLY A 75 16.59 4.69 -4.46
CA GLY A 75 17.25 4.72 -5.75
C GLY A 75 18.24 3.57 -5.98
N LYS A 76 18.13 2.48 -5.20
CA LYS A 76 18.93 1.28 -5.35
C LYS A 76 18.16 0.19 -6.11
N VAL A 77 18.88 -0.63 -6.88
CA VAL A 77 18.30 -1.68 -7.74
C VAL A 77 18.65 -3.08 -7.28
N PHE A 78 17.80 -4.06 -7.63
CA PHE A 78 17.91 -5.47 -7.28
C PHE A 78 18.35 -6.35 -8.48
N TYR A 79 19.15 -5.76 -9.36
CA TYR A 79 19.77 -6.44 -10.50
C TYR A 79 21.18 -5.89 -10.73
N LYS A 80 21.95 -6.52 -11.60
CA LYS A 80 23.30 -6.03 -11.95
C LYS A 80 23.17 -4.75 -12.78
N SER A 81 23.63 -3.62 -12.24
CA SER A 81 23.67 -2.32 -12.90
C SER A 81 25.08 -1.77 -12.94
N GLU A 82 25.42 -1.10 -14.05
CA GLU A 82 26.65 -0.30 -14.19
C GLU A 82 26.38 1.18 -13.93
N PHE A 83 25.12 1.58 -13.96
CA PHE A 83 24.68 2.97 -13.87
C PHE A 83 24.12 3.33 -12.49
N LEU A 84 23.44 2.40 -11.81
CA LEU A 84 22.72 2.63 -10.57
C LEU A 84 23.37 1.92 -9.37
N PRO A 85 23.19 2.45 -8.15
CA PRO A 85 23.58 1.73 -6.94
C PRO A 85 22.84 0.40 -6.83
N VAL A 86 23.59 -0.69 -6.68
CA VAL A 86 23.05 -2.05 -6.56
C VAL A 86 22.84 -2.40 -5.08
N GLU A 87 21.64 -2.79 -4.70
CA GLU A 87 21.35 -3.39 -3.38
C GLU A 87 21.71 -4.87 -3.37
N SER A 88 21.20 -5.61 -4.38
CA SER A 88 21.54 -7.02 -4.61
C SER A 88 21.30 -7.40 -6.07
N ASN A 89 21.82 -8.57 -6.50
CA ASN A 89 21.65 -9.05 -7.87
C ASN A 89 20.84 -10.35 -7.89
N ILE A 90 19.51 -10.21 -7.78
CA ILE A 90 18.61 -11.38 -7.65
C ILE A 90 17.67 -11.57 -8.84
N LEU A 91 17.52 -10.55 -9.71
CA LEU A 91 16.48 -10.54 -10.74
C LEU A 91 16.59 -11.73 -11.71
N GLU A 92 17.77 -11.97 -12.29
CA GLU A 92 17.98 -13.06 -13.24
C GLU A 92 17.69 -14.44 -12.62
N THR A 93 18.14 -14.64 -11.38
CA THR A 93 17.90 -15.90 -10.64
C THR A 93 16.40 -16.09 -10.38
N LEU A 94 15.69 -15.02 -10.01
CA LEU A 94 14.25 -15.08 -9.79
C LEU A 94 13.48 -15.39 -11.07
N ILE A 95 13.82 -14.73 -12.18
CA ILE A 95 13.17 -14.95 -13.49
C ILE A 95 13.31 -16.42 -13.90
N ASN A 96 14.54 -16.95 -13.88
CA ASN A 96 14.80 -18.32 -14.24
C ASN A 96 14.00 -19.31 -13.39
N GLU A 97 13.97 -19.12 -12.06
CA GLU A 97 13.23 -20.01 -11.17
C GLU A 97 11.71 -19.89 -11.38
N ALA A 98 11.18 -18.65 -11.53
CA ALA A 98 9.77 -18.39 -11.74
C ALA A 98 9.28 -19.02 -13.07
N HIS A 99 9.97 -18.76 -14.18
CA HIS A 99 9.60 -19.28 -15.49
C HIS A 99 9.67 -20.82 -15.53
N ASN A 100 10.68 -21.44 -14.92
CA ASN A 100 10.78 -22.90 -14.80
C ASN A 100 9.60 -23.50 -14.00
N ASN A 101 8.93 -22.71 -13.19
CA ASN A 101 7.77 -23.10 -12.39
C ASN A 101 6.44 -22.62 -12.97
N GLY A 102 6.44 -21.94 -14.12
CA GLY A 102 5.25 -21.44 -14.81
C GLY A 102 4.65 -20.18 -14.18
N LEU A 103 5.42 -19.41 -13.40
CA LEU A 103 5.05 -18.11 -12.91
C LEU A 103 5.62 -17.02 -13.80
N LYS A 104 4.85 -15.93 -13.97
CA LYS A 104 5.32 -14.70 -14.62
C LYS A 104 6.07 -13.80 -13.64
N VAL A 105 7.02 -13.02 -14.15
CA VAL A 105 7.74 -12.00 -13.38
C VAL A 105 7.46 -10.62 -13.96
N PHE A 106 6.66 -9.86 -13.26
CA PHE A 106 6.47 -8.44 -13.49
C PHE A 106 7.38 -7.66 -12.56
N THR A 107 7.91 -6.56 -13.04
CA THR A 107 8.70 -5.64 -12.21
C THR A 107 7.90 -4.38 -11.90
N TYR A 108 8.13 -3.78 -10.73
CA TYR A 108 7.58 -2.47 -10.44
C TYR A 108 8.62 -1.58 -9.75
N PHE A 109 8.45 -0.28 -9.87
CA PHE A 109 9.33 0.69 -9.24
C PHE A 109 8.61 2.03 -9.04
N PRO A 110 8.95 2.78 -7.98
CA PRO A 110 8.45 4.14 -7.81
C PRO A 110 9.10 5.07 -8.84
N VAL A 111 8.29 5.63 -9.75
CA VAL A 111 8.80 6.43 -10.87
C VAL A 111 9.39 7.75 -10.36
N PHE A 112 8.60 8.59 -9.69
CA PHE A 112 9.03 9.93 -9.25
C PHE A 112 9.47 9.97 -7.78
N MET A 113 10.00 8.85 -7.27
CA MET A 113 10.62 8.77 -5.95
C MET A 113 12.01 8.16 -6.07
N ASP A 114 13.04 8.96 -5.79
CA ASP A 114 14.43 8.52 -5.83
C ASP A 114 15.30 9.41 -4.94
N LYS A 115 15.59 8.94 -3.74
CA LYS A 115 16.41 9.69 -2.78
C LYS A 115 17.83 9.90 -3.28
N ASN A 116 18.44 8.88 -3.87
CA ASN A 116 19.80 8.95 -4.35
C ASN A 116 19.95 10.01 -5.45
N PHE A 117 19.03 10.02 -6.40
CA PHE A 117 18.97 11.07 -7.41
C PHE A 117 18.72 12.44 -6.77
N GLY A 118 17.75 12.54 -5.86
CA GLY A 118 17.39 13.79 -5.20
C GLY A 118 18.53 14.44 -4.42
N LEU A 119 19.34 13.65 -3.73
CA LEU A 119 20.54 14.16 -3.02
C LEU A 119 21.56 14.78 -3.95
N LEU A 120 21.70 14.26 -5.18
CA LEU A 120 22.63 14.77 -6.19
C LEU A 120 22.04 15.92 -7.00
N HIS A 121 20.72 16.00 -7.13
CA HIS A 121 19.99 16.91 -8.03
C HIS A 121 18.91 17.72 -7.30
N GLN A 122 19.27 18.45 -6.26
CA GLN A 122 18.36 19.21 -5.38
C GLN A 122 17.44 20.22 -6.11
N LYS A 123 17.80 20.64 -7.33
CA LYS A 123 16.99 21.56 -8.14
C LYS A 123 15.81 20.85 -8.80
N GLU A 124 15.95 19.55 -9.02
CA GLU A 124 14.96 18.70 -9.68
C GLU A 124 13.89 18.18 -8.71
N LEU A 125 13.99 18.50 -7.40
CA LEU A 125 13.05 18.06 -6.39
C LEU A 125 11.79 18.92 -6.36
N MET A 126 10.66 18.28 -6.13
CA MET A 126 9.41 18.96 -5.80
C MET A 126 9.56 19.77 -4.54
N GLN A 127 8.82 20.86 -4.44
CA GLN A 127 8.75 21.70 -3.26
C GLN A 127 7.34 21.70 -2.69
N HIS A 128 7.24 21.47 -1.40
CA HIS A 128 6.01 21.64 -0.65
C HIS A 128 5.58 23.11 -0.61
N VAL A 129 4.29 23.38 -0.49
CA VAL A 129 3.73 24.75 -0.46
C VAL A 129 4.29 25.61 0.67
N SER A 130 4.73 25.02 1.80
CA SER A 130 5.43 25.70 2.89
C SER A 130 6.85 26.14 2.56
N GLY A 131 7.39 25.69 1.42
CA GLY A 131 8.77 25.93 1.01
C GLY A 131 9.75 24.80 1.37
N SER A 132 9.36 23.81 2.15
CA SER A 132 10.20 22.63 2.44
C SER A 132 10.37 21.76 1.20
N LYS A 133 11.47 21.00 1.17
CA LYS A 133 11.74 19.97 0.17
C LYS A 133 11.89 18.63 0.84
N ASP A 134 11.45 17.61 0.13
CA ASP A 134 11.68 16.21 0.49
C ASP A 134 12.71 15.64 -0.49
N ASP A 135 13.72 14.95 0.03
CA ASP A 135 14.81 14.42 -0.80
C ASP A 135 14.37 13.27 -1.75
N TYR A 136 13.14 12.80 -1.62
CA TYR A 136 12.62 11.67 -2.40
C TYR A 136 11.85 12.09 -3.65
N TYR A 137 11.09 13.19 -3.60
CA TYR A 137 10.14 13.49 -4.67
C TYR A 137 10.76 14.32 -5.77
N VAL A 138 10.94 13.71 -6.94
CA VAL A 138 11.47 14.37 -8.12
C VAL A 138 10.34 15.01 -8.92
N SER A 139 10.56 16.24 -9.40
CA SER A 139 9.57 16.96 -10.19
C SER A 139 9.27 16.26 -11.51
N LEU A 140 8.00 16.19 -11.88
CA LEU A 140 7.56 15.65 -13.17
C LEU A 140 8.03 16.51 -14.36
N LEU A 141 8.50 17.74 -14.13
CA LEU A 141 9.10 18.59 -15.15
C LEU A 141 10.59 18.30 -15.40
N SER A 142 11.21 17.38 -14.64
CA SER A 142 12.64 17.11 -14.76
C SER A 142 12.96 16.24 -15.96
N SER A 143 13.38 16.84 -17.07
CA SER A 143 13.91 16.11 -18.23
C SER A 143 15.18 15.32 -17.89
N VAL A 144 16.00 15.82 -16.95
CA VAL A 144 17.20 15.12 -16.46
C VAL A 144 16.81 13.81 -15.78
N TYR A 145 15.72 13.83 -15.00
CA TYR A 145 15.23 12.62 -14.35
C TYR A 145 14.55 11.66 -15.34
N LEU A 146 13.84 12.18 -16.32
CA LEU A 146 13.24 11.35 -17.37
C LEU A 146 14.34 10.59 -18.15
N ASP A 147 15.45 11.24 -18.47
CA ASP A 147 16.57 10.57 -19.12
C ASP A 147 17.24 9.54 -18.19
N TYR A 148 17.34 9.82 -16.90
CA TYR A 148 17.80 8.86 -15.90
C TYR A 148 16.88 7.62 -15.83
N ILE A 149 15.55 7.79 -15.87
CA ILE A 149 14.58 6.68 -15.92
C ILE A 149 14.73 5.87 -17.22
N LYS A 150 15.00 6.51 -18.35
CA LYS A 150 15.26 5.79 -19.61
C LYS A 150 16.50 4.91 -19.52
N HIS A 151 17.62 5.41 -18.96
CA HIS A 151 18.83 4.60 -18.75
C HIS A 151 18.58 3.43 -17.77
N PHE A 152 17.79 3.64 -16.71
CA PHE A 152 17.34 2.56 -15.85
C PHE A 152 16.57 1.50 -16.63
N LEU A 153 15.66 1.91 -17.52
CA LEU A 153 14.86 1.01 -18.35
C LEU A 153 15.71 0.29 -19.41
N ASP A 154 16.74 0.94 -19.97
CA ASP A 154 17.69 0.31 -20.91
C ASP A 154 18.37 -0.91 -20.29
N GLU A 155 18.75 -0.83 -19.01
CA GLU A 155 19.33 -1.97 -18.28
C GLU A 155 18.26 -3.01 -17.91
N LEU A 156 17.12 -2.57 -17.37
CA LEU A 156 16.05 -3.46 -16.90
C LEU A 156 15.47 -4.31 -18.04
N LEU A 157 15.25 -3.72 -19.20
CA LEU A 157 14.65 -4.37 -20.36
C LEU A 157 15.58 -5.36 -21.09
N GLN A 158 16.81 -5.55 -20.61
CA GLN A 158 17.67 -6.66 -21.07
C GLN A 158 17.31 -8.00 -20.42
N TYR A 159 16.53 -7.97 -19.33
CA TYR A 159 16.07 -9.16 -18.64
C TYR A 159 14.78 -9.70 -19.25
N ASP A 160 14.56 -11.01 -19.19
CA ASP A 160 13.37 -11.71 -19.70
C ASP A 160 12.17 -11.56 -18.75
N ILE A 161 11.75 -10.32 -18.52
CA ILE A 161 10.60 -9.99 -17.68
C ILE A 161 9.31 -9.98 -18.49
N ASP A 162 8.18 -10.36 -17.86
CA ASP A 162 6.86 -10.44 -18.51
C ASP A 162 6.11 -9.10 -18.51
N GLY A 163 6.46 -8.19 -17.61
CA GLY A 163 5.79 -6.89 -17.53
C GLY A 163 6.49 -5.88 -16.65
N VAL A 164 6.08 -4.62 -16.83
CA VAL A 164 6.56 -3.48 -16.03
C VAL A 164 5.35 -2.72 -15.47
N SER A 165 5.35 -2.44 -14.18
CA SER A 165 4.33 -1.64 -13.51
C SER A 165 4.91 -0.35 -12.98
N LEU A 166 4.34 0.76 -13.38
CA LEU A 166 4.73 2.09 -12.92
C LEU A 166 4.04 2.36 -11.57
N ASP A 167 4.82 2.57 -10.52
CA ASP A 167 4.32 3.01 -9.23
C ASP A 167 4.74 4.46 -8.96
N TYR A 168 4.06 5.16 -8.05
CA TYR A 168 4.35 6.57 -7.72
C TYR A 168 4.49 7.50 -8.94
N ILE A 169 3.76 7.22 -10.03
CA ILE A 169 3.63 8.13 -11.17
C ILE A 169 2.50 9.13 -10.88
N ARG A 170 2.76 10.01 -9.94
CA ARG A 170 1.79 10.94 -9.35
C ARG A 170 2.47 12.00 -8.50
N PHE A 171 1.73 13.03 -8.14
CA PHE A 171 2.14 13.91 -7.05
C PHE A 171 1.98 13.22 -5.68
N PRO A 172 2.79 13.60 -4.68
CA PRO A 172 2.62 13.09 -3.31
C PRO A 172 1.23 13.42 -2.74
N ASN A 173 0.82 14.67 -2.87
CA ASN A 173 -0.51 15.19 -2.58
C ASN A 173 -0.68 16.60 -3.18
N GLY A 174 -1.79 17.29 -2.89
CA GLY A 174 -2.10 18.63 -3.40
C GLY A 174 -1.21 19.76 -2.87
N SER A 175 -0.32 19.48 -1.89
CA SER A 175 0.66 20.45 -1.41
C SER A 175 1.94 20.53 -2.26
N TYR A 176 2.06 19.74 -3.34
CA TYR A 176 3.17 19.67 -4.30
C TYR A 176 2.64 19.84 -5.75
N ASP A 177 3.41 20.33 -6.73
CA ASP A 177 4.75 20.90 -6.66
C ASP A 177 4.64 22.43 -6.63
N PHE A 178 5.34 23.07 -5.72
CA PHE A 178 5.44 24.54 -5.62
C PHE A 178 6.90 24.99 -5.81
N SER A 179 7.72 24.21 -6.52
CA SER A 179 9.07 24.60 -6.94
C SER A 179 9.01 25.80 -7.89
N ASN A 180 10.09 26.57 -7.95
CA ASN A 180 10.16 27.71 -8.86
C ASN A 180 9.95 27.31 -10.32
N ALA A 181 10.47 26.15 -10.73
CA ALA A 181 10.30 25.63 -12.09
C ALA A 181 8.83 25.35 -12.40
N PHE A 182 8.13 24.67 -11.48
CA PHE A 182 6.73 24.35 -11.69
C PHE A 182 5.85 25.60 -11.66
N MET A 183 6.13 26.54 -10.75
CA MET A 183 5.39 27.79 -10.67
C MET A 183 5.59 28.67 -11.90
N GLN A 184 6.82 28.72 -12.44
CA GLN A 184 7.08 29.39 -13.72
C GLN A 184 6.30 28.74 -14.86
N TYR A 185 6.36 27.42 -14.98
CA TYR A 185 5.61 26.64 -15.99
C TYR A 185 4.11 26.92 -15.91
N ALA A 186 3.53 26.98 -14.69
CA ALA A 186 2.14 27.32 -14.50
C ALA A 186 1.81 28.77 -14.92
N GLN A 187 2.70 29.74 -14.61
CA GLN A 187 2.53 31.13 -15.06
C GLN A 187 2.55 31.27 -16.57
N GLU A 188 3.45 30.59 -17.25
CA GLU A 188 3.54 30.53 -18.72
C GLU A 188 2.28 29.95 -19.35
N ASN A 189 1.52 29.12 -18.61
CA ASN A 189 0.20 28.62 -18.98
C ASN A 189 -0.97 29.50 -18.50
N GLY A 190 -0.70 30.74 -18.06
CA GLY A 190 -1.72 31.75 -17.76
C GLY A 190 -2.38 31.61 -16.39
N ILE A 191 -1.77 30.90 -15.45
CA ILE A 191 -2.30 30.64 -14.10
C ILE A 191 -1.75 31.70 -13.12
N ASP A 192 -2.62 32.28 -12.28
CA ASP A 192 -2.20 33.08 -11.13
C ASP A 192 -1.66 32.18 -10.02
N THR A 193 -0.38 31.93 -10.06
CA THR A 193 0.30 31.03 -9.13
C THR A 193 0.35 31.55 -7.71
N ASN A 194 0.30 32.87 -7.48
CA ASN A 194 0.26 33.46 -6.15
C ASN A 194 -1.08 33.13 -5.47
N LYS A 195 -2.18 33.24 -6.21
CA LYS A 195 -3.51 32.88 -5.75
C LYS A 195 -3.59 31.39 -5.41
N VAL A 196 -3.16 30.52 -6.33
CA VAL A 196 -3.15 29.05 -6.12
C VAL A 196 -2.31 28.69 -4.90
N LYS A 197 -1.09 29.24 -4.78
CA LYS A 197 -0.21 29.02 -3.63
C LYS A 197 -0.85 29.47 -2.30
N SER A 198 -1.54 30.59 -2.30
CA SER A 198 -2.25 31.10 -1.11
C SER A 198 -3.37 30.16 -0.66
N ILE A 199 -4.17 29.65 -1.61
CA ILE A 199 -5.25 28.70 -1.33
C ILE A 199 -4.68 27.35 -0.86
N ALA A 200 -3.68 26.80 -1.56
CA ALA A 200 -3.03 25.55 -1.17
C ALA A 200 -2.34 25.65 0.20
N TYR A 201 -1.70 26.78 0.50
CA TYR A 201 -1.11 27.03 1.81
C TYR A 201 -2.15 26.96 2.94
N LYS A 202 -3.31 27.59 2.76
CA LYS A 202 -4.42 27.48 3.72
C LYS A 202 -4.83 26.01 3.90
N THR A 203 -5.03 25.29 2.81
CA THR A 203 -5.50 23.90 2.82
C THR A 203 -4.54 22.94 3.56
N PHE A 204 -3.24 23.06 3.32
CA PHE A 204 -2.27 22.05 3.79
C PHE A 204 -1.42 22.50 4.99
N VAL A 205 -1.47 23.77 5.36
CA VAL A 205 -0.68 24.31 6.47
C VAL A 205 -1.58 24.85 7.61
N ASN A 206 -2.81 25.27 7.30
CA ASN A 206 -3.77 25.72 8.29
C ASN A 206 -4.93 24.70 8.45
N PRO A 207 -4.97 23.92 9.54
CA PRO A 207 -6.02 22.90 9.73
C PRO A 207 -7.46 23.43 9.72
N ALA A 208 -7.66 24.73 10.00
CA ALA A 208 -9.00 25.33 10.00
C ALA A 208 -9.59 25.49 8.57
N ASP A 209 -8.71 25.61 7.58
CA ASP A 209 -9.07 25.91 6.19
C ASP A 209 -8.80 24.73 5.23
N TRP A 210 -8.71 23.51 5.75
CA TRP A 210 -8.27 22.32 5.03
C TRP A 210 -9.07 21.98 3.76
N LYS A 211 -10.28 22.49 3.61
CA LYS A 211 -11.11 22.27 2.42
C LYS A 211 -10.88 23.28 1.29
N SER A 212 -10.18 24.39 1.55
CA SER A 212 -10.17 25.54 0.64
C SER A 212 -9.78 25.23 -0.80
N LEU A 213 -8.81 24.34 -1.04
CA LEU A 213 -8.38 23.98 -2.40
C LEU A 213 -9.41 23.10 -3.12
N PHE A 214 -10.05 22.18 -2.39
CA PHE A 214 -11.09 21.30 -2.92
C PHE A 214 -12.34 22.07 -3.31
N GLU A 215 -12.79 22.97 -2.40
CA GLU A 215 -13.94 23.84 -2.65
C GLU A 215 -13.70 24.80 -3.81
N ALA A 216 -12.49 25.37 -3.93
CA ALA A 216 -12.13 26.23 -5.04
C ALA A 216 -12.13 25.46 -6.38
N TYR A 217 -11.69 24.21 -6.38
CA TYR A 217 -11.76 23.35 -7.56
C TYR A 217 -13.21 23.04 -7.96
N GLU A 218 -14.06 22.67 -7.00
CA GLU A 218 -15.49 22.37 -7.25
C GLU A 218 -16.31 23.60 -7.65
N GLN A 219 -15.92 24.80 -7.17
CA GLN A 219 -16.49 26.07 -7.59
C GLN A 219 -15.95 26.59 -8.94
N GLU A 220 -15.17 25.75 -9.64
CA GLU A 220 -14.59 26.04 -10.93
C GLU A 220 -13.70 27.31 -10.93
N ASP A 221 -12.98 27.58 -9.81
CA ASP A 221 -11.99 28.65 -9.78
C ASP A 221 -10.96 28.42 -10.89
N LYS A 222 -10.91 29.35 -11.83
CA LYS A 222 -10.16 29.18 -13.10
C LYS A 222 -8.68 28.88 -12.87
N ASP A 223 -8.04 29.50 -11.88
CA ASP A 223 -6.61 29.33 -11.63
C ASP A 223 -6.32 28.02 -10.91
N VAL A 224 -7.20 27.63 -9.97
CA VAL A 224 -7.12 26.32 -9.29
C VAL A 224 -7.38 25.19 -10.26
N VAL A 225 -8.45 25.26 -11.05
CA VAL A 225 -8.76 24.25 -12.09
C VAL A 225 -7.64 24.18 -13.11
N GLY A 226 -7.10 25.30 -13.56
CA GLY A 226 -5.98 25.35 -14.48
C GLY A 226 -4.75 24.65 -13.91
N TRP A 227 -4.37 24.94 -12.65
CA TRP A 227 -3.23 24.34 -11.97
C TRP A 227 -3.41 22.83 -11.76
N ILE A 228 -4.61 22.39 -11.33
CA ILE A 228 -4.93 20.97 -11.19
C ILE A 228 -4.87 20.24 -12.52
N ASN A 229 -5.42 20.82 -13.59
CA ASN A 229 -5.38 20.22 -14.92
C ASN A 229 -3.94 20.11 -15.46
N LEU A 230 -3.10 21.10 -15.21
CA LEU A 230 -1.67 21.03 -15.55
C LEU A 230 -0.98 19.85 -14.87
N ARG A 231 -1.23 19.64 -13.58
CA ARG A 231 -0.70 18.49 -12.82
C ARG A 231 -1.20 17.15 -13.38
N ASN A 232 -2.50 17.05 -13.65
CA ASN A 232 -3.09 15.84 -14.22
C ASN A 232 -2.53 15.51 -15.60
N ASN A 233 -2.36 16.51 -16.45
CA ASN A 233 -1.78 16.34 -17.78
C ASN A 233 -0.32 15.90 -17.69
N LEU A 234 0.48 16.48 -16.81
CA LEU A 234 1.87 16.05 -16.61
C LEU A 234 1.97 14.59 -16.17
N VAL A 235 1.14 14.15 -15.21
CA VAL A 235 1.13 12.73 -14.79
C VAL A 235 0.79 11.83 -15.97
N LYS A 236 -0.20 12.22 -16.77
CA LYS A 236 -0.62 11.47 -17.97
C LYS A 236 0.47 11.42 -19.02
N ASP A 237 1.09 12.58 -19.33
CA ASP A 237 2.07 12.70 -20.39
C ASP A 237 3.35 11.93 -20.04
N GLU A 238 3.85 12.06 -18.80
CA GLU A 238 5.01 11.32 -18.33
C GLU A 238 4.77 9.81 -18.26
N ALA A 239 3.58 9.38 -17.81
CA ALA A 239 3.19 7.99 -17.85
C ALA A 239 3.21 7.42 -19.27
N PHE A 240 2.66 8.18 -20.22
CA PHE A 240 2.62 7.80 -21.62
C PHE A 240 4.03 7.75 -22.25
N ILE A 241 4.86 8.76 -22.01
CA ILE A 241 6.26 8.80 -22.49
C ILE A 241 7.05 7.57 -22.05
N ILE A 242 6.94 7.22 -20.76
CA ILE A 242 7.64 6.06 -20.20
C ILE A 242 7.09 4.76 -20.79
N LYS A 243 5.77 4.63 -20.90
CA LYS A 243 5.14 3.46 -21.51
C LYS A 243 5.60 3.27 -22.96
N GLU A 244 5.54 4.33 -23.77
CA GLU A 244 5.94 4.26 -25.20
C GLU A 244 7.45 3.95 -25.34
N TYR A 245 8.28 4.46 -24.42
CA TYR A 245 9.68 4.09 -24.38
C TYR A 245 9.88 2.59 -24.15
N ILE A 246 9.21 2.01 -23.15
CA ILE A 246 9.25 0.57 -22.86
C ILE A 246 8.77 -0.22 -24.08
N LYS A 247 7.63 0.16 -24.68
CA LYS A 247 7.06 -0.52 -25.85
C LYS A 247 7.94 -0.40 -27.10
N SER A 248 8.72 0.67 -27.24
CA SER A 248 9.68 0.81 -28.34
C SER A 248 10.83 -0.18 -28.25
N MET A 249 11.23 -0.53 -27.03
CA MET A 249 12.29 -1.49 -26.75
C MET A 249 11.79 -2.93 -26.78
N GLN A 250 10.64 -3.18 -26.16
CA GLN A 250 9.98 -4.48 -26.07
C GLN A 250 8.48 -4.38 -26.38
N PRO A 251 8.06 -4.49 -27.65
CA PRO A 251 6.66 -4.24 -28.05
C PRO A 251 5.61 -5.15 -27.39
N ASN A 252 6.01 -6.36 -26.99
CA ASN A 252 5.09 -7.38 -26.48
C ASN A 252 5.03 -7.43 -24.94
N ILE A 253 5.87 -6.68 -24.24
CA ILE A 253 5.87 -6.66 -22.77
C ILE A 253 4.63 -5.93 -22.24
N ASP A 254 4.00 -6.44 -21.18
CA ASP A 254 2.86 -5.77 -20.55
C ASP A 254 3.32 -4.54 -19.75
N VAL A 255 2.70 -3.39 -19.95
CA VAL A 255 2.98 -2.16 -19.21
C VAL A 255 1.72 -1.71 -18.47
N GLY A 256 1.78 -1.70 -17.14
CA GLY A 256 0.70 -1.27 -16.28
C GLY A 256 1.10 -0.16 -15.31
N ALA A 257 0.13 0.28 -14.50
CA ALA A 257 0.38 1.28 -13.48
C ALA A 257 -0.40 0.99 -12.20
N PHE A 258 0.27 1.16 -11.06
CA PHE A 258 -0.40 1.27 -9.77
C PHE A 258 -1.03 2.66 -9.64
N MET A 259 -2.27 2.69 -9.19
CA MET A 259 -2.98 3.95 -8.99
C MET A 259 -3.63 4.01 -7.62
N VAL A 260 -3.71 5.22 -7.06
CA VAL A 260 -4.44 5.44 -5.81
C VAL A 260 -5.93 5.20 -6.08
N ALA A 261 -6.57 4.41 -5.23
CA ALA A 261 -7.99 4.06 -5.40
C ALA A 261 -8.94 4.95 -4.59
N ARG A 262 -8.40 5.79 -3.72
CA ARG A 262 -9.18 6.71 -2.89
C ARG A 262 -9.92 7.71 -3.78
N GLY A 263 -11.19 7.88 -3.63
CA GLY A 263 -11.94 8.86 -4.42
C GLY A 263 -12.59 8.35 -5.70
N PHE A 264 -12.58 7.06 -5.97
CA PHE A 264 -13.36 6.51 -7.08
C PHE A 264 -14.82 6.16 -6.70
N ARG A 265 -15.27 6.51 -5.48
CA ARG A 265 -16.61 6.20 -5.01
C ARG A 265 -17.62 7.28 -5.38
N TYR A 266 -17.26 8.56 -5.23
CA TYR A 266 -18.14 9.70 -5.43
C TYR A 266 -17.52 10.73 -6.37
N LYS A 267 -18.35 11.48 -7.10
CA LYS A 267 -17.88 12.47 -8.08
C LYS A 267 -17.42 13.76 -7.40
N THR A 268 -18.11 14.19 -6.35
CA THR A 268 -17.85 15.44 -5.65
C THR A 268 -17.65 15.22 -4.15
N THR A 269 -17.11 16.22 -3.47
CA THR A 269 -16.94 16.21 -2.01
C THR A 269 -18.25 16.23 -1.26
N ASP A 270 -19.28 16.84 -1.83
CA ASP A 270 -20.62 16.94 -1.21
C ASP A 270 -21.38 15.63 -1.24
N GLU A 271 -21.11 14.74 -2.23
CA GLU A 271 -21.72 13.43 -2.34
C GLU A 271 -21.07 12.41 -1.37
N ALA A 272 -19.89 12.70 -0.86
CA ALA A 272 -19.11 11.80 -0.03
C ALA A 272 -19.33 12.05 1.45
N GLU A 273 -19.47 11.00 2.25
CA GLU A 273 -19.44 11.11 3.72
C GLU A 273 -18.12 11.69 4.22
N LYS A 274 -17.03 11.33 3.53
CA LYS A 274 -15.68 11.85 3.75
C LYS A 274 -15.16 12.42 2.44
N ILE A 275 -14.60 13.61 2.48
CA ILE A 275 -14.00 14.26 1.28
C ILE A 275 -12.96 13.36 0.60
N SER A 276 -12.24 12.53 1.36
CA SER A 276 -11.24 11.58 0.87
C SER A 276 -11.79 10.50 -0.07
N ASP A 277 -13.10 10.30 -0.09
CA ASP A 277 -13.77 9.29 -0.91
C ASP A 277 -14.23 9.84 -2.25
N SER A 278 -14.07 11.14 -2.47
CA SER A 278 -14.50 11.82 -3.69
C SER A 278 -13.45 11.79 -4.80
N LEU A 279 -13.91 11.83 -6.05
CA LEU A 279 -13.03 11.99 -7.21
C LEU A 279 -12.29 13.33 -7.17
N THR A 280 -12.90 14.38 -6.63
CA THR A 280 -12.26 15.68 -6.39
C THR A 280 -11.00 15.53 -5.53
N TYR A 281 -11.09 14.75 -4.45
CA TYR A 281 -9.94 14.47 -3.61
C TYR A 281 -8.80 13.77 -4.38
N GLN A 282 -9.14 12.77 -5.19
CA GLN A 282 -8.19 12.02 -6.01
C GLN A 282 -7.46 12.93 -7.02
N VAL A 283 -8.24 13.72 -7.74
CA VAL A 283 -7.76 14.63 -8.79
C VAL A 283 -6.86 15.72 -8.21
N VAL A 284 -7.31 16.39 -7.14
CA VAL A 284 -6.60 17.50 -6.50
C VAL A 284 -5.29 17.04 -5.87
N ASN A 285 -5.29 15.88 -5.21
CA ASN A 285 -4.10 15.42 -4.52
C ASN A 285 -3.08 14.76 -5.46
N PHE A 286 -3.49 13.80 -6.25
CA PHE A 286 -2.54 12.88 -6.87
C PHE A 286 -2.28 13.14 -8.35
N GLY A 287 -3.12 13.93 -9.01
CA GLY A 287 -3.03 14.12 -10.46
C GLY A 287 -3.39 12.84 -11.24
N GLN A 288 -4.03 11.88 -10.60
CA GLN A 288 -4.49 10.64 -11.21
C GLN A 288 -6.01 10.65 -11.34
N ILE A 289 -6.51 10.47 -12.55
CA ILE A 289 -7.91 10.19 -12.86
C ILE A 289 -8.01 8.83 -13.55
N SER A 290 -9.18 8.25 -13.66
CA SER A 290 -9.37 6.94 -14.29
C SER A 290 -8.73 6.87 -15.68
N THR A 291 -8.88 7.93 -16.49
CA THR A 291 -8.36 8.01 -17.85
C THR A 291 -6.88 8.36 -17.97
N THR A 292 -6.17 8.65 -16.88
CA THR A 292 -4.73 8.93 -16.87
C THR A 292 -3.95 7.79 -17.55
N PHE A 293 -4.32 6.55 -17.28
CA PHE A 293 -3.67 5.36 -17.81
C PHE A 293 -4.43 4.72 -18.98
N SER A 294 -5.18 5.51 -19.73
CA SER A 294 -5.85 5.02 -20.94
C SER A 294 -4.83 4.48 -21.94
N GLY A 295 -5.07 3.26 -22.44
CA GLY A 295 -4.16 2.59 -23.37
C GLY A 295 -2.98 1.85 -22.71
N PHE A 296 -2.92 1.78 -21.39
CA PHE A 296 -2.06 0.83 -20.68
C PHE A 296 -2.61 -0.60 -20.81
N ASP A 297 -1.73 -1.61 -20.72
CA ASP A 297 -2.14 -3.01 -20.86
C ASP A 297 -2.92 -3.48 -19.63
N PHE A 298 -2.73 -2.84 -18.46
CA PHE A 298 -3.53 -3.02 -17.25
C PHE A 298 -3.39 -1.84 -16.30
N ILE A 299 -4.32 -1.74 -15.35
CA ILE A 299 -4.24 -0.83 -14.21
C ILE A 299 -4.39 -1.61 -12.89
N ALA A 300 -3.69 -1.16 -11.85
CA ALA A 300 -3.71 -1.77 -10.53
C ALA A 300 -4.15 -0.76 -9.46
N PRO A 301 -5.47 -0.58 -9.23
CA PRO A 301 -5.96 0.29 -8.17
C PRO A 301 -5.54 -0.27 -6.80
N MET A 302 -4.89 0.54 -5.98
CA MET A 302 -4.46 0.21 -4.62
C MET A 302 -5.65 0.38 -3.66
N VAL A 303 -6.48 -0.65 -3.54
CA VAL A 303 -7.61 -0.68 -2.61
C VAL A 303 -7.11 -1.19 -1.26
N TYR A 304 -6.52 -0.31 -0.46
CA TYR A 304 -5.96 -0.63 0.85
C TYR A 304 -6.98 -0.25 1.92
N LEU A 305 -7.90 -1.19 2.24
CA LEU A 305 -9.09 -0.97 3.07
C LEU A 305 -8.78 -0.33 4.43
N SER A 306 -7.72 -0.75 5.11
CA SER A 306 -7.34 -0.13 6.38
C SER A 306 -6.95 1.35 6.22
N SER A 307 -6.22 1.68 5.16
CA SER A 307 -5.82 3.06 4.84
C SER A 307 -7.00 3.91 4.39
N LEU A 308 -7.97 3.29 3.70
CA LEU A 308 -9.20 3.93 3.26
C LEU A 308 -10.22 4.05 4.39
N GLN A 309 -10.05 3.31 5.51
CA GLN A 309 -11.03 3.14 6.57
C GLN A 309 -12.37 2.59 6.04
N GLU A 310 -12.29 1.66 5.08
CA GLU A 310 -13.39 1.04 4.37
C GLU A 310 -13.42 -0.48 4.64
N ASN A 311 -14.48 -1.12 4.21
CA ASN A 311 -14.62 -2.58 4.17
C ASN A 311 -14.57 -3.09 2.74
N SER A 312 -14.58 -4.41 2.56
CA SER A 312 -14.44 -5.06 1.25
C SER A 312 -15.53 -4.70 0.22
N SER A 313 -16.67 -4.14 0.64
CA SER A 313 -17.71 -3.66 -0.29
C SER A 313 -17.26 -2.45 -1.13
N TYR A 314 -16.17 -1.80 -0.75
CA TYR A 314 -15.56 -0.72 -1.52
C TYR A 314 -14.94 -1.21 -2.82
N THR A 315 -14.31 -2.38 -2.82
CA THR A 315 -13.60 -2.96 -3.97
C THR A 315 -14.45 -3.10 -5.25
N PRO A 316 -15.69 -3.65 -5.22
CA PRO A 316 -16.55 -3.70 -6.39
C PRO A 316 -16.89 -2.33 -6.97
N LEU A 317 -17.06 -1.31 -6.12
CA LEU A 317 -17.39 0.05 -6.56
C LEU A 317 -16.22 0.67 -7.34
N VAL A 318 -15.01 0.55 -6.83
CA VAL A 318 -13.78 1.01 -7.51
C VAL A 318 -13.64 0.33 -8.87
N ILE A 319 -13.75 -0.99 -8.93
CA ILE A 319 -13.62 -1.75 -10.19
C ILE A 319 -14.70 -1.35 -11.18
N LYS A 320 -15.96 -1.25 -10.73
CA LYS A 320 -17.08 -0.84 -11.58
C LYS A 320 -16.86 0.54 -12.21
N ASN A 321 -16.43 1.50 -11.41
CA ASN A 321 -16.20 2.87 -11.88
C ASN A 321 -15.02 2.93 -12.86
N LEU A 322 -13.92 2.25 -12.56
CA LEU A 322 -12.78 2.16 -13.47
C LEU A 322 -13.14 1.48 -14.79
N LYS A 323 -13.90 0.40 -14.76
CA LYS A 323 -14.35 -0.28 -15.98
C LYS A 323 -15.39 0.50 -16.79
N SER A 324 -16.15 1.39 -16.15
CA SER A 324 -17.01 2.34 -16.87
C SER A 324 -16.18 3.30 -17.74
N ASP A 325 -15.06 3.78 -17.21
CA ASP A 325 -14.19 4.74 -17.88
C ASP A 325 -13.18 4.09 -18.82
N LEU A 326 -12.74 2.88 -18.49
CA LEU A 326 -11.72 2.08 -19.18
C LEU A 326 -12.23 0.66 -19.47
N PRO A 327 -13.24 0.48 -20.32
CA PRO A 327 -13.93 -0.81 -20.49
C PRO A 327 -13.04 -1.93 -21.04
N ASN A 328 -11.98 -1.59 -21.76
CA ASN A 328 -11.07 -2.54 -22.40
C ASN A 328 -9.74 -2.74 -21.65
N THR A 329 -9.53 -2.02 -20.55
CA THR A 329 -8.30 -2.13 -19.77
C THR A 329 -8.51 -3.12 -18.61
N PRO A 330 -7.71 -4.18 -18.50
CA PRO A 330 -7.72 -5.10 -17.37
C PRO A 330 -7.48 -4.38 -16.05
N VAL A 331 -8.26 -4.73 -15.01
CA VAL A 331 -8.14 -4.19 -13.67
C VAL A 331 -7.65 -5.28 -12.73
N TYR A 332 -6.43 -5.14 -12.22
CA TYR A 332 -5.81 -6.03 -11.24
C TYR A 332 -5.77 -5.32 -9.88
N THR A 333 -6.76 -5.55 -9.04
CA THR A 333 -6.87 -4.84 -7.76
C THR A 333 -5.71 -5.19 -6.84
N ALA A 334 -4.95 -4.17 -6.41
CA ALA A 334 -3.93 -4.35 -5.40
C ALA A 334 -4.55 -4.29 -4.00
N VAL A 335 -4.42 -5.40 -3.28
CA VAL A 335 -5.01 -5.66 -1.95
C VAL A 335 -3.91 -5.64 -0.90
N ASN A 336 -4.11 -4.88 0.17
CA ASN A 336 -3.21 -4.88 1.32
C ASN A 336 -3.91 -5.43 2.55
N PRO A 337 -3.60 -6.65 2.99
CA PRO A 337 -4.25 -7.30 4.12
C PRO A 337 -3.84 -6.75 5.49
N PHE A 338 -2.99 -5.72 5.51
CA PHE A 338 -2.52 -5.13 6.74
C PHE A 338 -3.63 -4.39 7.50
N ASN A 339 -3.76 -4.64 8.81
CA ASN A 339 -4.78 -4.05 9.70
C ASN A 339 -6.24 -4.28 9.27
N ILE A 340 -6.51 -5.35 8.53
CA ILE A 340 -7.85 -5.84 8.26
C ILE A 340 -7.95 -7.32 8.67
N SER A 341 -9.17 -7.81 8.91
CA SER A 341 -9.36 -9.21 9.23
C SER A 341 -9.09 -10.10 8.02
N ASN A 342 -8.81 -11.39 8.28
CA ASN A 342 -8.69 -12.38 7.22
C ASN A 342 -9.94 -12.47 6.37
N GLU A 343 -11.10 -12.45 7.01
CA GLU A 343 -12.39 -12.50 6.34
C GLU A 343 -12.59 -11.32 5.38
N GLU A 344 -12.19 -10.12 5.79
CA GLU A 344 -12.25 -8.95 4.91
C GLU A 344 -11.25 -9.05 3.76
N THR A 345 -10.02 -9.54 4.01
CA THR A 345 -9.05 -9.77 2.93
C THR A 345 -9.53 -10.82 1.94
N GLU A 346 -10.15 -11.90 2.42
CA GLU A 346 -10.73 -12.94 1.57
C GLU A 346 -11.86 -12.40 0.70
N LYS A 347 -12.75 -11.61 1.28
CA LYS A 347 -13.82 -10.93 0.54
C LYS A 347 -13.26 -9.96 -0.50
N GLU A 348 -12.23 -9.20 -0.15
CA GLU A 348 -11.60 -8.27 -1.06
C GLU A 348 -10.95 -8.97 -2.25
N LEU A 349 -10.17 -10.02 -2.02
CA LEU A 349 -9.59 -10.86 -3.07
C LEU A 349 -10.65 -11.52 -3.95
N PHE A 350 -11.74 -11.99 -3.33
CA PHE A 350 -12.87 -12.53 -4.07
C PHE A 350 -13.50 -11.48 -4.98
N TYR A 351 -13.79 -10.28 -4.47
CA TYR A 351 -14.35 -9.21 -5.28
C TYR A 351 -13.40 -8.76 -6.39
N ALA A 352 -12.10 -8.66 -6.11
CA ALA A 352 -11.09 -8.36 -7.12
C ALA A 352 -11.11 -9.37 -8.27
N LEU A 353 -11.21 -10.66 -7.95
CA LEU A 353 -11.31 -11.73 -8.94
C LEU A 353 -12.69 -11.83 -9.60
N GLN A 354 -13.76 -11.48 -8.91
CA GLN A 354 -15.12 -11.58 -9.46
C GLN A 354 -15.42 -10.44 -10.43
N TYR A 355 -15.07 -9.21 -10.08
CA TYR A 355 -15.43 -8.01 -10.82
C TYR A 355 -14.30 -7.48 -11.72
N GLY A 356 -13.04 -7.79 -11.40
CA GLY A 356 -11.86 -7.48 -12.19
C GLY A 356 -11.27 -8.70 -12.90
N GLU A 357 -10.13 -8.51 -13.54
CA GLU A 357 -9.38 -9.55 -14.24
C GLU A 357 -8.29 -10.17 -13.36
N GLY A 358 -8.10 -9.66 -12.14
CA GLY A 358 -7.11 -10.21 -11.22
C GLY A 358 -6.99 -9.45 -9.90
N ALA A 359 -6.15 -10.01 -9.03
CA ALA A 359 -5.76 -9.42 -7.75
C ALA A 359 -4.25 -9.48 -7.59
N ILE A 360 -3.67 -8.47 -6.93
CA ILE A 360 -2.27 -8.39 -6.56
C ILE A 360 -2.19 -8.20 -5.06
N LEU A 361 -1.67 -9.18 -4.32
CA LEU A 361 -1.50 -9.07 -2.87
C LEU A 361 -0.25 -8.23 -2.55
N PHE A 362 -0.39 -7.25 -1.70
CA PHE A 362 0.69 -6.42 -1.19
C PHE A 362 0.90 -6.76 0.29
N ARG A 363 1.91 -7.50 0.77
CA ARG A 363 3.05 -8.06 0.02
C ARG A 363 3.60 -9.30 0.75
N PHE A 364 4.46 -10.08 0.09
CA PHE A 364 5.26 -11.16 0.66
C PHE A 364 6.46 -10.61 1.48
N PRO A 365 6.90 -11.20 2.56
CA PRO A 365 6.33 -12.26 3.39
C PRO A 365 5.68 -11.70 4.67
N LEU A 366 4.85 -10.68 4.58
CA LEU A 366 4.23 -10.01 5.74
C LEU A 366 3.42 -10.96 6.63
N PHE A 367 3.19 -12.16 6.13
CA PHE A 367 2.46 -13.19 6.86
C PHE A 367 3.35 -14.42 7.03
N PRO A 368 3.26 -15.14 8.13
CA PRO A 368 3.36 -16.57 8.00
C PRO A 368 2.28 -16.87 6.97
N MET A 369 2.69 -17.22 5.73
CA MET A 369 1.79 -17.45 4.61
C MET A 369 0.73 -18.42 5.09
N GLY A 370 -0.28 -17.89 5.79
CA GLY A 370 -1.46 -18.63 6.16
C GLY A 370 -2.17 -18.88 4.84
N ASN A 371 -2.14 -20.06 4.39
CA ASN A 371 -2.81 -20.78 3.33
C ASN A 371 -3.87 -20.00 2.51
N TRP A 372 -3.51 -18.79 1.98
CA TRP A 372 -4.31 -18.03 1.04
C TRP A 372 -4.32 -18.76 -0.30
N THR A 373 -5.12 -19.84 -0.39
CA THR A 373 -5.29 -20.56 -1.65
C THR A 373 -6.44 -19.93 -2.43
N PHE A 374 -6.17 -19.47 -3.63
CA PHE A 374 -7.21 -19.10 -4.57
C PHE A 374 -8.00 -20.35 -4.98
N SER A 375 -9.11 -20.62 -4.31
CA SER A 375 -9.98 -21.77 -4.64
C SER A 375 -10.67 -21.55 -5.99
N SER A 376 -10.61 -22.56 -6.86
CA SER A 376 -11.27 -22.56 -8.18
C SER A 376 -12.72 -23.03 -8.15
N LYS A 377 -13.36 -23.15 -7.00
CA LYS A 377 -14.76 -23.61 -6.94
C LYS A 377 -15.74 -22.49 -7.30
N PRO A 378 -16.67 -22.70 -8.23
CA PRO A 378 -17.71 -21.72 -8.52
C PRO A 378 -18.64 -21.54 -7.30
N VAL A 379 -18.92 -20.28 -6.97
CA VAL A 379 -19.85 -19.90 -5.89
C VAL A 379 -21.27 -19.90 -6.44
N PRO A 380 -22.28 -20.44 -5.71
CA PRO A 380 -23.68 -20.32 -6.09
C PRO A 380 -24.14 -18.85 -6.13
N GLN A 381 -25.05 -18.53 -7.05
CA GLN A 381 -25.43 -17.15 -7.40
C GLN A 381 -26.26 -16.39 -6.34
N GLU A 382 -26.56 -16.90 -5.17
CA GLU A 382 -27.49 -16.26 -4.22
C GLU A 382 -26.94 -15.86 -2.86
N GLU A 383 -25.73 -16.23 -2.50
CA GLU A 383 -25.02 -15.61 -1.36
C GLU A 383 -23.54 -15.65 -1.64
N THR A 384 -23.02 -14.52 -2.04
CA THR A 384 -21.61 -14.37 -2.43
C THR A 384 -20.72 -14.29 -1.19
N VAL A 385 -20.43 -15.43 -0.61
CA VAL A 385 -19.31 -15.58 0.33
C VAL A 385 -18.19 -16.28 -0.41
N ALA A 386 -17.08 -15.62 -0.56
CA ALA A 386 -15.89 -16.22 -1.16
C ALA A 386 -15.43 -17.40 -0.31
N ASN A 387 -15.42 -18.60 -0.88
CA ASN A 387 -14.74 -19.72 -0.27
C ASN A 387 -13.26 -19.72 -0.65
N ILE A 388 -12.50 -18.82 -0.06
CA ILE A 388 -11.04 -18.97 0.01
C ILE A 388 -10.82 -19.88 1.21
N LYS A 389 -10.38 -21.12 0.96
CA LYS A 389 -10.05 -22.03 2.06
C LYS A 389 -8.70 -21.66 2.63
N ILE A 390 -8.72 -21.25 3.89
CA ILE A 390 -7.51 -21.31 4.73
C ILE A 390 -7.40 -22.78 5.18
N ASN A 391 -6.41 -23.50 4.69
CA ASN A 391 -6.08 -24.81 5.22
C ASN A 391 -5.27 -24.63 6.50
N SER A 392 -5.91 -24.32 7.61
CA SER A 392 -5.28 -24.41 8.90
C SER A 392 -5.64 -25.76 9.52
N GLY A 393 -4.67 -26.63 9.65
CA GLY A 393 -4.83 -27.88 10.39
C GLY A 393 -4.93 -27.72 11.91
N LYS A 394 -5.11 -26.50 12.42
CA LYS A 394 -5.41 -26.12 13.82
C LYS A 394 -5.94 -24.69 13.82
N GLU A 395 -6.88 -24.40 14.70
CA GLU A 395 -7.28 -23.04 15.05
C GLU A 395 -6.01 -22.21 15.38
N SER A 396 -5.62 -21.36 14.47
CA SER A 396 -4.56 -20.39 14.67
C SER A 396 -5.11 -19.05 14.24
N SER A 397 -5.29 -18.19 15.23
CA SER A 397 -5.33 -16.75 15.04
C SER A 397 -4.15 -16.31 14.18
N ILE A 398 -4.40 -15.51 13.13
CA ILE A 398 -3.33 -14.94 12.35
C ILE A 398 -2.63 -13.90 13.20
N GLU A 399 -1.42 -14.18 13.51
CA GLU A 399 -0.49 -13.27 14.12
C GLU A 399 0.38 -12.64 13.06
N LEU A 400 0.26 -11.32 12.95
CA LEU A 400 1.16 -10.52 12.13
C LEU A 400 2.52 -10.41 12.81
N ILE A 401 3.50 -11.17 12.33
CA ILE A 401 4.90 -10.92 12.67
C ILE A 401 5.48 -10.01 11.60
N MET A 402 5.57 -8.71 11.91
CA MET A 402 6.39 -7.81 11.14
C MET A 402 7.75 -7.69 11.80
N LYS A 403 8.78 -8.28 11.20
CA LYS A 403 10.14 -7.82 11.40
C LYS A 403 10.44 -6.78 10.34
N GLN A 404 10.57 -5.56 10.84
CA GLN A 404 11.38 -4.45 10.36
C GLN A 404 11.90 -4.56 8.92
N GLN A 405 11.36 -3.77 8.03
CA GLN A 405 12.00 -2.91 7.02
C GLN A 405 10.97 -2.52 5.95
N ASP A 406 10.83 -1.22 5.73
CA ASP A 406 10.17 -0.59 4.58
C ASP A 406 8.62 -0.65 4.56
N PHE A 407 8.01 -0.08 5.58
CA PHE A 407 6.62 0.29 5.53
C PHE A 407 6.47 1.76 5.12
N ILE A 408 5.66 2.00 4.09
CA ILE A 408 5.05 3.31 3.87
C ILE A 408 3.61 3.18 4.36
N PRO A 409 3.29 3.51 5.60
CA PRO A 409 1.91 3.55 6.04
C PRO A 409 1.25 4.75 5.35
N VAL A 410 0.20 4.50 4.58
CA VAL A 410 -0.71 5.56 4.16
C VAL A 410 -1.65 5.81 5.33
N PHE A 411 -1.23 6.65 6.29
CA PHE A 411 -2.12 7.18 7.31
C PHE A 411 -2.59 8.57 6.86
N GLY A 412 -3.89 8.70 6.65
CA GLY A 412 -4.46 9.99 6.24
C GLY A 412 -3.84 10.51 4.95
N ASP A 413 -3.80 11.79 4.78
CA ASP A 413 -3.37 12.48 3.56
C ASP A 413 -1.85 12.59 3.39
N THR A 414 -1.08 11.89 4.22
CA THR A 414 0.38 11.98 4.24
C THR A 414 0.96 10.61 3.95
N VAL A 415 1.65 10.50 2.81
CA VAL A 415 2.60 9.42 2.58
C VAL A 415 3.82 9.78 3.43
N PHE A 416 3.90 9.21 4.63
CA PHE A 416 5.11 9.31 5.42
C PHE A 416 6.15 8.35 4.84
N LEU A 417 7.17 8.91 4.24
CA LEU A 417 8.48 8.30 4.21
C LEU A 417 9.09 8.56 5.59
N GLY A 418 8.56 7.87 6.57
CA GLY A 418 9.11 7.90 7.92
C GLY A 418 10.20 6.86 8.07
N PRO A 419 11.02 6.98 9.11
CA PRO A 419 11.96 5.95 9.50
C PRO A 419 11.19 4.64 9.77
N PHE A 420 11.88 3.54 9.66
CA PHE A 420 11.38 2.18 9.82
C PHE A 420 10.51 2.03 11.08
N LEU A 421 9.29 1.49 10.93
CA LEU A 421 8.40 1.22 12.06
C LEU A 421 8.53 -0.24 12.48
N GLU A 422 8.91 -0.49 13.72
CA GLU A 422 8.78 -1.80 14.34
C GLU A 422 7.37 -1.95 14.91
N TYR A 423 6.61 -2.93 14.41
CA TYR A 423 5.30 -3.27 14.96
C TYR A 423 5.44 -4.36 16.02
N THR A 424 4.83 -4.14 17.16
CA THR A 424 4.69 -5.15 18.21
C THR A 424 3.22 -5.30 18.57
N SER A 425 2.70 -6.52 18.49
CA SER A 425 1.39 -6.90 19.02
C SER A 425 1.57 -7.80 20.26
N ILE A 426 0.74 -7.55 21.25
CA ILE A 426 0.67 -8.33 22.48
C ILE A 426 -0.80 -8.66 22.74
N LYS A 427 -1.10 -9.95 22.82
CA LYS A 427 -2.44 -10.47 23.02
C LYS A 427 -2.48 -11.36 24.23
N PHE A 428 -3.45 -11.19 25.11
CA PHE A 428 -3.64 -12.03 26.27
C PHE A 428 -5.11 -12.09 26.72
N VAL A 429 -5.47 -13.17 27.36
CA VAL A 429 -6.81 -13.38 27.94
C VAL A 429 -6.74 -13.15 29.46
N ILE A 430 -7.77 -12.53 30.02
CA ILE A 430 -7.90 -12.34 31.46
C ILE A 430 -7.88 -13.68 32.18
N ASP A 431 -7.17 -13.74 33.32
CA ASP A 431 -6.96 -14.93 34.17
C ASP A 431 -6.07 -16.02 33.52
N SER A 432 -5.49 -15.77 32.32
CA SER A 432 -4.51 -16.65 31.67
C SER A 432 -3.09 -16.17 31.93
N THR A 433 -2.17 -17.10 32.17
CA THR A 433 -0.74 -16.83 32.25
C THR A 433 -0.02 -16.93 30.91
N THR A 434 -0.74 -17.21 29.83
CA THR A 434 -0.20 -17.21 28.47
C THR A 434 -0.51 -15.89 27.79
N LEU A 435 0.54 -15.28 27.26
CA LEU A 435 0.47 -14.10 26.40
C LEU A 435 1.07 -14.47 25.05
N VAL A 436 0.52 -13.91 24.00
CA VAL A 436 1.05 -14.08 22.64
C VAL A 436 1.66 -12.75 22.20
N LYS A 437 2.96 -12.71 21.88
CA LYS A 437 3.65 -11.55 21.33
C LYS A 437 4.16 -11.87 19.93
N ASN A 438 3.68 -11.12 18.95
CA ASN A 438 4.09 -11.31 17.55
C ASN A 438 4.05 -12.79 17.12
N GLY A 439 3.01 -13.57 17.53
CA GLY A 439 2.81 -14.97 17.23
C GLY A 439 3.50 -15.99 18.13
N ALA A 440 4.37 -15.54 18.97
CA ALA A 440 5.04 -16.42 19.91
C ALA A 440 4.37 -16.43 21.29
N GLU A 441 4.06 -17.61 21.82
CA GLU A 441 3.57 -17.75 23.18
C GLU A 441 4.68 -17.44 24.21
N ILE A 442 4.34 -16.60 25.18
CA ILE A 442 5.19 -16.22 26.31
C ILE A 442 4.42 -16.50 27.59
N GLN A 443 5.06 -17.18 28.54
CA GLN A 443 4.48 -17.43 29.84
C GLN A 443 4.72 -16.26 30.80
N MET A 444 3.64 -15.75 31.35
CA MET A 444 3.65 -14.79 32.47
C MET A 444 3.79 -15.55 33.81
N ASP A 445 4.48 -14.96 34.73
CA ASP A 445 4.54 -15.47 36.10
C ASP A 445 3.26 -15.19 36.91
N THR A 446 2.43 -14.26 36.42
CA THR A 446 1.16 -13.87 37.07
C THR A 446 0.17 -13.42 36.02
N ALA A 447 -1.06 -13.94 36.08
CA ALA A 447 -2.12 -13.62 35.15
C ALA A 447 -2.65 -12.19 35.32
N PRO A 448 -3.03 -11.50 34.21
CA PRO A 448 -3.80 -10.27 34.26
C PRO A 448 -5.20 -10.54 34.82
N PHE A 449 -5.77 -9.56 35.49
CA PHE A 449 -7.10 -9.68 36.08
C PHE A 449 -7.89 -8.37 36.00
N ILE A 450 -9.21 -8.48 36.15
CA ILE A 450 -10.09 -7.30 36.20
C ILE A 450 -10.35 -6.93 37.67
N LYS A 451 -10.18 -5.65 37.99
CA LYS A 451 -10.56 -5.03 39.25
C LYS A 451 -11.15 -3.64 38.97
N ASP A 452 -12.26 -3.32 39.58
CA ASP A 452 -12.97 -2.04 39.46
C ASP A 452 -13.15 -1.61 37.97
N SER A 453 -13.59 -2.57 37.13
CA SER A 453 -13.75 -2.43 35.69
C SER A 453 -12.49 -2.02 34.90
N ARG A 454 -11.31 -2.32 35.43
CA ARG A 454 -10.00 -2.10 34.81
C ARG A 454 -9.24 -3.41 34.72
N THR A 455 -8.56 -3.62 33.58
CA THR A 455 -7.61 -4.73 33.42
C THR A 455 -6.26 -4.34 33.99
N PHE A 456 -5.78 -5.08 34.97
CA PHE A 456 -4.48 -4.92 35.58
C PHE A 456 -3.49 -5.96 35.08
N VAL A 457 -2.28 -5.50 34.77
CA VAL A 457 -1.16 -6.34 34.30
C VAL A 457 0.09 -6.04 35.12
N PRO A 458 1.02 -7.01 35.26
CA PRO A 458 2.34 -6.73 35.84
C PRO A 458 3.07 -5.67 34.99
N VAL A 459 3.47 -4.55 35.62
CA VAL A 459 4.05 -3.40 34.90
C VAL A 459 5.31 -3.75 34.12
N ARG A 460 6.19 -4.53 34.71
CA ARG A 460 7.43 -4.95 34.04
C ARG A 460 7.14 -5.79 32.82
N PHE A 461 6.20 -6.72 32.95
CA PHE A 461 5.88 -7.63 31.88
C PHE A 461 5.35 -6.91 30.64
N ILE A 462 4.33 -6.04 30.79
CA ILE A 462 3.77 -5.33 29.64
C ILE A 462 4.78 -4.32 29.06
N SER A 463 5.50 -3.57 29.91
CA SER A 463 6.42 -2.52 29.45
C SER A 463 7.65 -3.09 28.73
N GLU A 464 8.26 -4.18 29.25
CA GLU A 464 9.41 -4.81 28.61
C GLU A 464 9.02 -5.48 27.28
N ASN A 465 7.82 -6.07 27.19
CA ASN A 465 7.33 -6.61 25.93
C ASN A 465 7.00 -5.53 24.89
N LEU A 466 6.73 -4.29 25.32
CA LEU A 466 6.65 -3.10 24.48
C LEU A 466 8.01 -2.44 24.22
N GLY A 467 9.12 -3.07 24.66
CA GLY A 467 10.49 -2.61 24.40
C GLY A 467 10.99 -1.51 25.33
N ALA A 468 10.35 -1.28 26.49
CA ALA A 468 10.84 -0.38 27.51
C ALA A 468 11.68 -1.12 28.57
N LYS A 469 12.53 -0.41 29.30
CA LYS A 469 13.23 -0.92 30.48
C LYS A 469 12.47 -0.53 31.74
N VAL A 470 12.37 -1.44 32.71
CA VAL A 470 11.68 -1.19 33.98
C VAL A 470 12.63 -1.35 35.16
N SER A 471 12.80 -0.31 35.94
CA SER A 471 13.53 -0.30 37.19
C SER A 471 12.60 -0.06 38.39
N TRP A 472 12.97 -0.53 39.54
CA TRP A 472 12.24 -0.42 40.79
C TRP A 472 13.17 0.06 41.90
N ASP A 473 12.75 1.09 42.64
CA ASP A 473 13.40 1.59 43.82
C ASP A 473 12.53 1.27 45.05
N PRO A 474 12.99 0.38 45.95
CA PRO A 474 12.24 0.00 47.14
C PRO A 474 12.16 1.11 48.21
N ASP A 475 13.12 2.04 48.25
CA ASP A 475 13.19 3.10 49.26
C ASP A 475 12.17 4.21 48.97
N THR A 476 12.06 4.59 47.73
CA THR A 476 11.09 5.61 47.26
C THR A 476 9.76 4.98 46.82
N ARG A 477 9.70 3.66 46.66
CA ARG A 477 8.57 2.92 46.09
C ARG A 477 8.22 3.39 44.66
N GLU A 478 9.23 3.73 43.90
CA GLU A 478 9.15 4.25 42.55
C GLU A 478 9.40 3.14 41.54
N VAL A 479 8.56 3.12 40.49
CA VAL A 479 8.80 2.35 39.27
C VAL A 479 9.13 3.33 38.16
N LYS A 480 10.28 3.20 37.54
CA LYS A 480 10.70 3.96 36.38
C LYS A 480 10.68 3.07 35.15
N ILE A 481 10.01 3.55 34.08
CA ILE A 481 9.86 2.89 32.80
C ILE A 481 10.50 3.79 31.75
N GLU A 482 11.51 3.28 31.05
CA GLU A 482 12.28 4.03 30.07
C GLU A 482 12.17 3.37 28.70
N SER A 483 11.63 4.09 27.73
CA SER A 483 11.65 3.75 26.32
C SER A 483 12.41 4.83 25.55
N GLU A 484 12.64 4.63 24.27
CA GLU A 484 13.43 5.54 23.44
C GLU A 484 12.94 7.00 23.51
N ASN A 485 11.63 7.20 23.54
CA ASN A 485 11.00 8.54 23.51
C ASN A 485 10.25 8.91 24.80
N ASN A 486 10.15 8.00 25.78
CA ASN A 486 9.37 8.24 27.00
C ASN A 486 10.10 7.76 28.26
N VAL A 487 10.07 8.62 29.25
CA VAL A 487 10.43 8.27 30.64
C VAL A 487 9.16 8.44 31.49
N ILE A 488 8.69 7.34 32.07
CA ILE A 488 7.48 7.32 32.90
C ILE A 488 7.90 6.89 34.33
N THR A 489 7.48 7.66 35.28
CA THR A 489 7.70 7.41 36.69
C THR A 489 6.38 7.24 37.44
N LEU A 490 6.20 6.15 38.16
CA LEU A 490 5.04 5.86 39.01
C LEU A 490 5.49 5.66 40.45
N ILE A 491 4.67 6.08 41.40
CA ILE A 491 4.86 5.76 42.83
C ILE A 491 3.72 4.86 43.29
N ILE A 492 4.04 3.77 43.96
CA ILE A 492 3.03 2.83 44.45
C ILE A 492 2.05 3.53 45.41
N GLY A 493 0.76 3.42 45.09
CA GLY A 493 -0.33 4.03 45.85
C GLY A 493 -0.62 5.49 45.47
N ASN A 494 0.15 6.08 44.56
CA ASN A 494 -0.13 7.42 44.04
C ASN A 494 -0.82 7.32 42.65
N SER A 495 -1.91 8.05 42.46
CA SER A 495 -2.65 8.10 41.21
C SER A 495 -2.10 9.13 40.20
N THR A 496 -0.98 9.80 40.51
CA THR A 496 -0.25 10.66 39.59
C THR A 496 0.99 9.97 39.10
N LEU A 497 1.18 9.91 37.76
CA LEU A 497 2.45 9.52 37.13
C LEU A 497 3.15 10.74 36.56
N ILE A 498 4.45 10.66 36.37
CA ILE A 498 5.24 11.67 35.68
C ILE A 498 5.71 11.07 34.34
N LYS A 499 5.35 11.72 33.23
CA LYS A 499 5.82 11.36 31.87
C LYS A 499 6.62 12.52 31.30
N ASN A 500 7.91 12.28 31.03
CA ASN A 500 8.82 13.29 30.48
C ASN A 500 8.80 14.61 31.26
N GLY A 501 8.67 14.53 32.59
CA GLY A 501 8.58 15.68 33.49
C GLY A 501 7.19 16.28 33.67
N ALA A 502 6.17 15.85 32.93
CA ALA A 502 4.79 16.30 33.07
C ALA A 502 3.96 15.35 33.95
N GLU A 503 3.16 15.89 34.84
CA GLU A 503 2.22 15.13 35.67
C GLU A 503 0.99 14.71 34.87
N ILE A 504 0.62 13.43 34.96
CA ILE A 504 -0.58 12.86 34.35
C ILE A 504 -1.38 12.12 35.41
N GLN A 505 -2.65 12.44 35.55
CA GLN A 505 -3.55 11.83 36.50
C GLN A 505 -4.05 10.48 35.99
N MET A 506 -3.81 9.42 36.74
CA MET A 506 -4.40 8.09 36.55
C MET A 506 -5.76 8.01 37.22
N ASP A 507 -6.64 7.22 36.68
CA ASP A 507 -7.96 6.93 37.28
C ASP A 507 -7.85 5.93 38.47
N THR A 508 -6.73 5.25 38.62
CA THR A 508 -6.43 4.35 39.74
C THR A 508 -4.92 4.21 39.97
N ALA A 509 -4.52 4.11 41.23
CA ALA A 509 -3.10 4.01 41.59
C ALA A 509 -2.51 2.62 41.35
N PRO A 510 -1.21 2.52 40.97
CA PRO A 510 -0.50 1.25 40.94
C PRO A 510 -0.38 0.66 42.33
N PHE A 511 -0.39 -0.67 42.43
CA PHE A 511 -0.27 -1.37 43.70
C PHE A 511 0.57 -2.63 43.59
N ILE A 512 1.06 -3.13 44.73
CA ILE A 512 1.80 -4.38 44.78
C ILE A 512 0.86 -5.52 45.21
N LYS A 513 0.90 -6.62 44.45
CA LYS A 513 0.25 -7.90 44.76
C LYS A 513 1.24 -9.01 44.41
N ASP A 514 1.41 -9.99 45.29
CA ASP A 514 2.27 -11.17 45.08
C ASP A 514 3.70 -10.78 44.61
N SER A 515 4.27 -9.74 45.23
CA SER A 515 5.58 -9.16 44.88
C SER A 515 5.71 -8.60 43.46
N ARG A 516 4.61 -8.30 42.82
CA ARG A 516 4.55 -7.65 41.48
C ARG A 516 3.79 -6.33 41.54
N THR A 517 4.26 -5.34 40.82
CA THR A 517 3.55 -4.08 40.64
C THR A 517 2.54 -4.21 39.51
N PHE A 518 1.28 -3.96 39.81
CA PHE A 518 0.19 -3.97 38.87
C PHE A 518 -0.25 -2.57 38.49
N VAL A 519 -0.51 -2.39 37.19
CA VAL A 519 -0.97 -1.12 36.59
C VAL A 519 -2.15 -1.39 35.63
N PRO A 520 -3.03 -0.43 35.42
CA PRO A 520 -4.04 -0.54 34.38
C PRO A 520 -3.35 -0.64 33.00
N VAL A 521 -3.66 -1.70 32.23
CA VAL A 521 -2.97 -1.99 30.97
C VAL A 521 -3.10 -0.85 29.97
N ARG A 522 -4.31 -0.34 29.79
CA ARG A 522 -4.57 0.75 28.83
C ARG A 522 -3.72 1.98 29.18
N PHE A 523 -3.72 2.35 30.44
CA PHE A 523 -3.05 3.55 30.87
C PHE A 523 -1.54 3.52 30.60
N ILE A 524 -0.87 2.42 30.97
CA ILE A 524 0.59 2.33 30.76
C ILE A 524 0.94 2.15 29.28
N SER A 525 0.18 1.31 28.58
CA SER A 525 0.45 1.03 27.17
C SER A 525 0.26 2.25 26.28
N GLU A 526 -0.83 3.02 26.48
CA GLU A 526 -1.09 4.25 25.71
C GLU A 526 -0.05 5.34 26.03
N ASN A 527 0.43 5.44 27.26
CA ASN A 527 1.52 6.36 27.61
C ASN A 527 2.89 5.96 27.04
N LEU A 528 3.07 4.69 26.66
CA LEU A 528 4.21 4.20 25.89
C LEU A 528 4.01 4.34 24.37
N GLY A 529 2.82 4.79 23.92
CA GLY A 529 2.50 5.00 22.51
C GLY A 529 1.76 3.83 21.85
N ALA A 530 1.31 2.83 22.65
CA ALA A 530 0.56 1.70 22.14
C ALA A 530 -0.96 1.98 22.11
N LYS A 531 -1.68 1.28 21.24
CA LYS A 531 -3.15 1.22 21.22
C LYS A 531 -3.61 -0.01 21.99
N VAL A 532 -4.71 0.11 22.75
CA VAL A 532 -5.28 -1.00 23.51
C VAL A 532 -6.74 -1.23 23.12
N SER A 533 -7.07 -2.44 22.70
CA SER A 533 -8.44 -2.91 22.45
C SER A 533 -8.81 -4.02 23.43
N TRP A 534 -10.13 -4.18 23.63
CA TRP A 534 -10.72 -5.15 24.54
C TRP A 534 -11.93 -5.81 23.88
N ASP A 535 -11.96 -7.13 23.92
CA ASP A 535 -13.11 -7.95 23.49
C ASP A 535 -13.78 -8.54 24.74
N PRO A 536 -15.02 -8.12 25.04
CA PRO A 536 -15.75 -8.64 26.21
C PRO A 536 -16.20 -10.08 26.06
N ASP A 537 -16.41 -10.58 24.84
CA ASP A 537 -16.93 -11.93 24.58
C ASP A 537 -15.84 -12.98 24.79
N THR A 538 -14.64 -12.73 24.29
CA THR A 538 -13.48 -13.60 24.46
C THR A 538 -12.66 -13.29 25.70
N ARG A 539 -12.89 -12.16 26.37
CA ARG A 539 -12.11 -11.60 27.48
C ARG A 539 -10.63 -11.37 27.10
N GLU A 540 -10.42 -10.99 25.85
CA GLU A 540 -9.12 -10.77 25.26
C GLU A 540 -8.73 -9.29 25.28
N VAL A 541 -7.49 -9.02 25.59
CA VAL A 541 -6.85 -7.70 25.44
C VAL A 541 -5.82 -7.78 24.34
N MET A 542 -5.89 -6.84 23.40
CA MET A 542 -4.88 -6.62 22.37
C MET A 542 -4.18 -5.28 22.63
N VAL A 543 -2.85 -5.29 22.63
CA VAL A 543 -1.99 -4.10 22.75
C VAL A 543 -1.08 -4.04 21.53
N GLU A 544 -1.11 -2.93 20.81
CA GLU A 544 -0.39 -2.74 19.55
C GLU A 544 0.44 -1.46 19.61
N ILE A 545 1.70 -1.53 19.22
CA ILE A 545 2.59 -0.37 19.15
C ILE A 545 3.40 -0.37 17.85
N PHE A 546 3.57 0.83 17.29
CA PHE A 546 4.49 1.12 16.21
C PHE A 546 5.62 2.00 16.75
N LYS A 547 6.86 1.61 16.53
CA LYS A 547 8.04 2.39 16.90
C LYS A 547 8.78 2.84 15.65
N GLU A 548 9.17 4.10 15.62
CA GLU A 548 10.07 4.67 14.61
C GLU A 548 11.52 4.42 15.02
N PHE A 549 12.37 4.04 14.06
CA PHE A 549 13.81 3.97 14.22
C PHE A 549 14.52 5.07 13.42
#